data_4110fac98982f60f0c371ba67b09f40d
#
_entry.id   4110fac98982f60f0c371ba67b09f40d
#
_cell.length_a   1.000
_cell.length_b   1.000
_cell.length_c   1.000
_cell.angle_alpha   90.00
_cell.angle_beta   90.00
_cell.angle_gamma   90.00
#
_symmetry.space_group_name_H-M   'P 1'
#
loop_
_entity.id
_entity.type
_entity.pdbx_description
1 polymer ?
#
loop_
_entity_poly.entity_id
_entity_poly.type
_entity_poly.pdbx_seq_one_letter_code
_entity_poly.pdbx_strand_id
1 'polypeptide(L)'
;SEMAVGYSTLYGDMAGGFDVLKDVPKTLVFELARFRNTLLKSDGSLDDVIPTSVIERPPSAELAPDQKDEDNLPPYFILDQILELYIAQDASADAIIAEGYDSDIVHKVIRLVDINEYKRRQAPIGIRISQRGFGRDRRYPVTNGWKPGV
;
A
#
# COMPACT_ATOMS: atom_id res chain seq x y z
N SER A 1 1.19 0.71 -0.13
CA SER A 1 0.25 -0.40 0.14
C SER A 1 -0.51 -0.80 -1.12
N GLU A 2 -1.35 0.06 -1.68
CA GLU A 2 -2.17 -0.22 -2.87
C GLU A 2 -1.33 -0.65 -4.07
N MET A 3 -0.22 0.04 -4.33
CA MET A 3 0.76 -0.34 -5.36
C MET A 3 1.37 -1.72 -5.15
N ALA A 4 1.64 -2.09 -3.90
CA ALA A 4 2.23 -3.38 -3.58
C ALA A 4 1.30 -4.52 -3.97
N VAL A 5 0.04 -4.45 -3.59
CA VAL A 5 -0.97 -5.48 -3.84
C VAL A 5 -1.72 -5.29 -5.18
N GLY A 6 -1.37 -4.24 -5.94
CA GLY A 6 -1.99 -3.95 -7.23
C GLY A 6 -3.45 -3.47 -7.15
N TYR A 7 -3.86 -2.95 -6.02
CA TYR A 7 -5.20 -2.37 -5.83
C TYR A 7 -5.24 -0.93 -6.37
N SER A 8 -5.02 -0.83 -7.67
CA SER A 8 -4.95 0.43 -8.41
C SER A 8 -5.30 0.19 -9.87
N THR A 9 -5.91 1.16 -10.52
CA THR A 9 -6.28 1.08 -11.94
C THR A 9 -5.13 1.54 -12.83
N LEU A 10 -4.89 0.81 -13.95
CA LEU A 10 -3.76 1.09 -14.87
C LEU A 10 -3.86 2.47 -15.53
N TYR A 11 -5.06 2.90 -15.87
CA TYR A 11 -5.31 4.15 -16.62
C TYR A 11 -5.94 5.25 -15.77
N GLY A 12 -6.01 5.04 -14.46
CA GLY A 12 -6.47 6.01 -13.47
C GLY A 12 -5.37 6.30 -12.46
N ASP A 13 -5.35 5.58 -11.34
CA ASP A 13 -4.41 5.82 -10.22
C ASP A 13 -2.94 5.75 -10.62
N MET A 14 -2.62 4.97 -11.65
CA MET A 14 -1.25 4.80 -12.14
C MET A 14 -0.91 5.70 -13.33
N ALA A 15 -1.82 6.59 -13.74
CA ALA A 15 -1.56 7.54 -14.81
C ALA A 15 -0.76 8.73 -14.29
N GLY A 16 0.30 9.11 -15.02
CA GLY A 16 1.12 10.26 -14.67
C GLY A 16 2.61 10.02 -14.86
N GLY A 17 3.41 11.07 -14.71
CA GLY A 17 4.87 11.02 -14.88
C GLY A 17 5.64 10.86 -13.57
N PHE A 18 5.02 11.16 -12.42
CA PHE A 18 5.67 11.10 -11.13
C PHE A 18 4.65 10.89 -10.00
N ASP A 19 4.92 9.91 -9.12
CA ASP A 19 4.10 9.59 -7.97
C ASP A 19 4.89 9.84 -6.68
N VAL A 20 4.58 10.95 -6.01
CA VAL A 20 5.28 11.41 -4.80
C VAL A 20 5.11 10.45 -3.63
N LEU A 21 3.92 9.84 -3.50
CA LEU A 21 3.55 8.99 -2.37
C LEU A 21 3.69 7.49 -2.67
N LYS A 22 4.24 7.12 -3.82
CA LYS A 22 4.32 5.75 -4.31
C LYS A 22 4.83 4.74 -3.27
N ASP A 23 5.85 5.14 -2.50
CA ASP A 23 6.55 4.27 -1.55
C ASP A 23 6.11 4.53 -0.08
N VAL A 24 5.03 5.28 0.11
CA VAL A 24 4.49 5.59 1.44
C VAL A 24 3.40 4.58 1.79
N PRO A 25 3.51 3.82 2.90
CA PRO A 25 2.44 2.95 3.40
C PRO A 25 1.15 3.73 3.66
N LYS A 26 0.00 3.11 3.44
CA LYS A 26 -1.31 3.76 3.61
C LYS A 26 -1.53 4.29 5.03
N THR A 27 -1.10 3.52 6.03
CA THR A 27 -1.14 3.95 7.43
C THR A 27 -0.35 5.23 7.67
N LEU A 28 0.85 5.31 7.10
CA LEU A 28 1.70 6.51 7.20
C LEU A 28 1.10 7.70 6.44
N VAL A 29 0.40 7.48 5.32
CA VAL A 29 -0.32 8.57 4.61
C VAL A 29 -1.36 9.20 5.53
N PHE A 30 -2.14 8.40 6.26
CA PHE A 30 -3.10 8.91 7.25
C PHE A 30 -2.43 9.67 8.40
N GLU A 31 -1.32 9.16 8.90
CA GLU A 31 -0.54 9.87 9.95
C GLU A 31 0.00 11.21 9.45
N LEU A 32 0.54 11.24 8.24
CA LEU A 32 1.03 12.46 7.62
C LEU A 32 -0.10 13.47 7.37
N ALA A 33 -1.28 13.02 6.98
CA ALA A 33 -2.44 13.88 6.80
C ALA A 33 -2.88 14.52 8.13
N ARG A 34 -2.93 13.73 9.21
CA ARG A 34 -3.20 14.25 10.56
C ARG A 34 -2.11 15.22 11.00
N PHE A 35 -0.85 14.84 10.84
CA PHE A 35 0.28 15.70 11.17
C PHE A 35 0.23 17.03 10.41
N ARG A 36 -0.09 17.00 9.10
CA ARG A 36 -0.23 18.24 8.30
C ARG A 36 -1.22 19.22 8.92
N ASN A 37 -2.31 18.72 9.49
CA ASN A 37 -3.34 19.55 10.13
C ASN A 37 -2.93 20.08 11.51
N THR A 38 -1.82 19.57 12.10
CA THR A 38 -1.29 20.13 13.36
C THR A 38 -0.37 21.32 13.13
N LEU A 39 0.04 21.59 11.89
CA LEU A 39 0.90 22.71 11.57
C LEU A 39 0.14 24.03 11.70
N LEU A 40 0.87 25.07 12.17
CA LEU A 40 0.32 26.40 12.33
C LEU A 40 0.54 27.24 11.07
N LYS A 41 -0.41 28.10 10.78
CA LYS A 41 -0.25 29.20 9.83
C LYS A 41 0.68 30.27 10.41
N SER A 42 1.08 31.22 9.59
CA SER A 42 1.91 32.35 9.99
C SER A 42 1.27 33.24 11.07
N ASP A 43 -0.04 33.21 11.18
CA ASP A 43 -0.82 33.94 12.21
C ASP A 43 -1.00 33.14 13.52
N GLY A 44 -0.44 31.92 13.59
CA GLY A 44 -0.52 31.04 14.76
C GLY A 44 -1.81 30.20 14.86
N SER A 45 -2.75 30.33 13.90
CA SER A 45 -3.93 29.46 13.83
C SER A 45 -3.58 28.10 13.24
N LEU A 46 -4.42 27.07 13.51
CA LEU A 46 -4.25 25.76 12.88
C LEU A 46 -4.51 25.84 11.36
N ASP A 47 -3.68 25.16 10.60
CA ASP A 47 -3.82 25.06 9.16
C ASP A 47 -4.53 23.73 8.79
N ASP A 48 -5.83 23.67 9.07
CA ASP A 48 -6.68 22.50 8.80
C ASP A 48 -6.97 22.40 7.29
N VAL A 49 -5.94 21.95 6.54
CA VAL A 49 -5.96 21.92 5.07
C VAL A 49 -6.65 20.66 4.55
N ILE A 50 -6.53 19.54 5.28
CA ILE A 50 -7.10 18.25 4.88
C ILE A 50 -8.38 18.06 5.69
N PRO A 51 -9.58 18.09 5.07
CA PRO A 51 -10.83 17.91 5.81
C PRO A 51 -10.84 16.59 6.60
N THR A 52 -11.32 16.61 7.83
CA THR A 52 -11.45 15.44 8.69
C THR A 52 -12.23 14.32 8.00
N SER A 53 -13.28 14.67 7.26
CA SER A 53 -14.07 13.72 6.47
C SER A 53 -13.26 12.95 5.42
N VAL A 54 -12.17 13.52 4.90
CA VAL A 54 -11.25 12.83 3.97
C VAL A 54 -10.35 11.86 4.72
N ILE A 55 -9.89 12.24 5.92
CA ILE A 55 -9.01 11.42 6.74
C ILE A 55 -9.77 10.21 7.34
N GLU A 56 -11.04 10.41 7.73
CA GLU A 56 -11.86 9.41 8.41
C GLU A 56 -12.66 8.52 7.46
N ARG A 57 -12.81 8.94 6.19
CA ARG A 57 -13.53 8.14 5.20
C ARG A 57 -12.81 6.81 4.97
N PRO A 58 -13.52 5.68 5.04
CA PRO A 58 -12.93 4.40 4.66
C PRO A 58 -12.42 4.43 3.21
N PRO A 59 -11.20 3.96 2.95
CA PRO A 59 -10.66 3.90 1.59
C PRO A 59 -11.55 3.07 0.66
N SER A 60 -11.71 3.55 -0.57
CA SER A 60 -12.51 2.89 -1.59
C SER A 60 -11.98 3.22 -2.98
N ALA A 61 -11.94 2.22 -3.85
CA ALA A 61 -11.66 2.40 -5.27
C ALA A 61 -12.80 3.09 -6.04
N GLU A 62 -13.98 3.25 -5.42
CA GLU A 62 -15.16 3.92 -5.99
C GLU A 62 -15.62 3.34 -7.36
N LEU A 63 -15.36 2.05 -7.60
CA LEU A 63 -15.76 1.35 -8.81
C LEU A 63 -17.18 0.76 -8.74
N ALA A 64 -17.75 0.68 -7.55
CA ALA A 64 -19.10 0.21 -7.28
C ALA A 64 -19.73 1.00 -6.13
N PRO A 65 -21.09 1.08 -6.05
CA PRO A 65 -21.77 1.68 -4.92
C PRO A 65 -21.35 1.01 -3.59
N ASP A 66 -21.14 1.82 -2.55
CA ASP A 66 -20.80 1.39 -1.19
C ASP A 66 -19.55 0.51 -1.05
N GLN A 67 -18.73 0.42 -2.09
CA GLN A 67 -17.49 -0.35 -2.10
C GLN A 67 -16.48 0.21 -1.09
N LYS A 68 -15.82 -0.71 -0.37
CA LYS A 68 -14.65 -0.41 0.49
C LYS A 68 -13.49 -1.29 0.09
N ASP A 69 -12.27 -0.80 0.29
CA ASP A 69 -11.06 -1.58 0.04
C ASP A 69 -11.03 -2.84 0.89
N GLU A 70 -11.54 -2.77 2.12
CA GLU A 70 -11.63 -3.88 3.07
C GLU A 70 -12.57 -5.02 2.62
N ASP A 71 -13.41 -4.80 1.59
CA ASP A 71 -14.18 -5.88 0.98
C ASP A 71 -13.28 -6.92 0.29
N ASN A 72 -12.11 -6.48 -0.14
CA ASN A 72 -11.15 -7.31 -0.89
C ASN A 72 -9.76 -7.39 -0.26
N LEU A 73 -9.41 -6.47 0.62
CA LEU A 73 -8.12 -6.40 1.30
C LEU A 73 -8.31 -6.53 2.81
N PRO A 74 -7.31 -7.03 3.55
CA PRO A 74 -7.34 -6.89 5.00
C PRO A 74 -7.24 -5.40 5.38
N PRO A 75 -7.64 -5.02 6.60
CA PRO A 75 -7.45 -3.66 7.11
C PRO A 75 -6.02 -3.18 6.90
N TYR A 76 -5.85 -1.92 6.51
CA TYR A 76 -4.53 -1.41 6.11
C TYR A 76 -3.45 -1.53 7.20
N PHE A 77 -3.83 -1.47 8.47
CA PHE A 77 -2.86 -1.65 9.56
C PHE A 77 -2.29 -3.08 9.61
N ILE A 78 -3.06 -4.10 9.19
CA ILE A 78 -2.58 -5.49 9.04
C ILE A 78 -1.82 -5.62 7.73
N LEU A 79 -2.36 -5.08 6.64
CA LEU A 79 -1.75 -5.14 5.32
C LEU A 79 -0.34 -4.57 5.33
N ASP A 80 -0.16 -3.36 5.88
CA ASP A 80 1.12 -2.68 5.88
C ASP A 80 2.18 -3.41 6.73
N GLN A 81 1.77 -4.05 7.82
CA GLN A 81 2.67 -4.87 8.64
C GLN A 81 3.13 -6.13 7.89
N ILE A 82 2.22 -6.82 7.22
CA ILE A 82 2.57 -8.00 6.39
C ILE A 82 3.49 -7.57 5.25
N LEU A 83 3.22 -6.44 4.60
CA LEU A 83 4.07 -5.91 3.53
C LEU A 83 5.47 -5.54 4.05
N GLU A 84 5.58 -4.94 5.23
CA GLU A 84 6.86 -4.63 5.86
C GLU A 84 7.67 -5.92 6.10
N LEU A 85 7.06 -6.93 6.70
CA LEU A 85 7.72 -8.21 6.96
C LEU A 85 8.13 -8.91 5.64
N TYR A 86 7.22 -8.99 4.68
CA TYR A 86 7.47 -9.71 3.44
C TYR A 86 8.46 -9.00 2.53
N ILE A 87 8.34 -7.66 2.36
CA ILE A 87 9.11 -6.90 1.38
C ILE A 87 10.39 -6.35 1.97
N ALA A 88 10.32 -5.66 3.11
CA ALA A 88 11.48 -5.01 3.69
C ALA A 88 12.38 -5.99 4.45
N GLN A 89 11.79 -6.92 5.19
CA GLN A 89 12.53 -7.89 6.02
C GLN A 89 12.76 -9.24 5.33
N ASP A 90 12.18 -9.47 4.16
CA ASP A 90 12.34 -10.70 3.38
C ASP A 90 11.84 -11.96 4.11
N ALA A 91 10.83 -11.79 4.97
CA ALA A 91 10.27 -12.87 5.76
C ALA A 91 9.48 -13.85 4.87
N SER A 92 9.58 -15.14 5.16
CA SER A 92 8.75 -16.17 4.51
C SER A 92 7.30 -16.10 5.00
N ALA A 93 6.37 -16.69 4.25
CA ALA A 93 4.97 -16.81 4.68
C ALA A 93 4.87 -17.47 6.08
N ASP A 94 5.59 -18.56 6.29
CA ASP A 94 5.57 -19.29 7.57
C ASP A 94 6.10 -18.43 8.73
N ALA A 95 7.14 -17.64 8.49
CA ALA A 95 7.67 -16.71 9.50
C ALA A 95 6.64 -15.63 9.87
N ILE A 96 5.94 -15.07 8.88
CA ILE A 96 4.89 -14.06 9.11
C ILE A 96 3.71 -14.67 9.86
N ILE A 97 3.29 -15.90 9.51
CA ILE A 97 2.23 -16.63 10.23
C ILE A 97 2.64 -16.91 11.68
N ALA A 98 3.91 -17.26 11.91
CA ALA A 98 4.44 -17.50 13.26
C ALA A 98 4.44 -16.23 14.15
N GLU A 99 4.44 -15.02 13.55
CA GLU A 99 4.25 -13.74 14.26
C GLU A 99 2.79 -13.53 14.74
N GLY A 100 1.86 -14.43 14.35
CA GLY A 100 0.47 -14.40 14.78
C GLY A 100 -0.52 -13.87 13.75
N TYR A 101 -0.09 -13.64 12.52
CA TYR A 101 -1.00 -13.24 11.43
C TYR A 101 -1.77 -14.44 10.89
N ASP A 102 -3.02 -14.19 10.48
CA ASP A 102 -3.88 -15.20 9.88
C ASP A 102 -3.25 -15.75 8.57
N SER A 103 -3.21 -17.08 8.45
CA SER A 103 -2.59 -17.78 7.33
C SER A 103 -3.19 -17.41 5.98
N ASP A 104 -4.53 -17.32 5.91
CA ASP A 104 -5.21 -17.05 4.63
C ASP A 104 -4.96 -15.61 4.20
N ILE A 105 -4.92 -14.69 5.16
CA ILE A 105 -4.59 -13.28 4.91
C ILE A 105 -3.15 -13.16 4.42
N VAL A 106 -2.18 -13.81 5.07
CA VAL A 106 -0.76 -13.77 4.68
C VAL A 106 -0.58 -14.29 3.26
N HIS A 107 -1.10 -15.48 2.95
CA HIS A 107 -1.00 -16.06 1.62
C HIS A 107 -1.70 -15.20 0.56
N LYS A 108 -2.86 -14.62 0.88
CA LYS A 108 -3.57 -13.71 -0.02
C LYS A 108 -2.73 -12.47 -0.33
N VAL A 109 -2.14 -11.82 0.67
CA VAL A 109 -1.32 -10.62 0.49
C VAL A 109 -0.08 -10.94 -0.34
N ILE A 110 0.67 -11.99 0.00
CA ILE A 110 1.86 -12.41 -0.75
C ILE A 110 1.50 -12.68 -2.22
N ARG A 111 0.42 -13.43 -2.46
CA ARG A 111 -0.03 -13.69 -3.82
C ARG A 111 -0.38 -12.41 -4.57
N LEU A 112 -1.06 -11.46 -3.94
CA LEU A 112 -1.38 -10.18 -4.58
C LEU A 112 -0.11 -9.41 -4.95
N VAL A 113 0.89 -9.41 -4.08
CA VAL A 113 2.20 -8.80 -4.40
C VAL A 113 2.82 -9.46 -5.61
N ASP A 114 2.86 -10.78 -5.64
CA ASP A 114 3.55 -11.54 -6.70
C ASP A 114 2.88 -11.35 -8.07
N ILE A 115 1.56 -11.48 -8.15
CA ILE A 115 0.84 -11.41 -9.44
C ILE A 115 0.68 -10.00 -10.01
N ASN A 116 0.89 -8.96 -9.20
CA ASN A 116 0.71 -7.58 -9.63
C ASN A 116 2.01 -6.87 -10.04
N GLU A 117 3.10 -7.60 -10.26
CA GLU A 117 4.33 -7.03 -10.78
C GLU A 117 4.12 -6.29 -12.10
N TYR A 118 3.25 -6.79 -12.98
CA TYR A 118 2.96 -6.14 -14.26
C TYR A 118 2.39 -4.72 -14.09
N LYS A 119 1.58 -4.48 -13.06
CA LYS A 119 1.10 -3.15 -12.73
C LYS A 119 2.23 -2.24 -12.26
N ARG A 120 3.04 -2.71 -11.32
CA ARG A 120 4.18 -1.94 -10.80
C ARG A 120 5.18 -1.55 -11.88
N ARG A 121 5.36 -2.40 -12.92
CA ARG A 121 6.22 -2.10 -14.08
C ARG A 121 5.72 -0.94 -14.94
N GLN A 122 4.44 -0.65 -14.90
CA GLN A 122 3.79 0.42 -15.66
C GLN A 122 3.55 1.67 -14.82
N ALA A 123 3.79 1.61 -13.51
CA ALA A 123 3.57 2.72 -12.61
C ALA A 123 4.59 3.84 -12.83
N PRO A 124 4.20 5.11 -12.58
CA PRO A 124 5.11 6.24 -12.60
C PRO A 124 6.30 6.03 -11.66
N ILE A 125 7.39 6.73 -11.92
CA ILE A 125 8.49 6.80 -10.96
C ILE A 125 8.06 7.58 -9.73
N GLY A 126 8.68 7.28 -8.58
CA GLY A 126 8.39 7.94 -7.32
C GLY A 126 9.62 8.02 -6.42
N ILE A 127 9.49 8.73 -5.31
CA ILE A 127 10.53 8.83 -4.30
C ILE A 127 10.54 7.55 -3.46
N ARG A 128 11.72 6.96 -3.27
CA ARG A 128 11.90 5.82 -2.36
C ARG A 128 12.18 6.32 -0.96
N ILE A 129 11.37 5.88 -0.01
CA ILE A 129 11.56 6.13 1.43
C ILE A 129 11.82 4.83 2.20
N SER A 130 11.37 3.68 1.68
CA SER A 130 11.58 2.37 2.27
C SER A 130 13.02 1.86 2.08
N GLN A 131 13.43 0.91 2.89
CA GLN A 131 14.75 0.26 2.75
C GLN A 131 14.83 -0.58 1.47
N ARG A 132 13.73 -1.23 1.08
CA ARG A 132 13.61 -2.02 -0.15
C ARG A 132 12.43 -1.53 -0.99
N GLY A 133 12.74 -0.94 -2.13
CA GLY A 133 11.75 -0.44 -3.09
C GLY A 133 11.51 -1.41 -4.23
N PHE A 134 10.26 -1.47 -4.69
CA PHE A 134 9.92 -2.20 -5.91
C PHE A 134 10.65 -1.66 -7.12
N GLY A 135 11.04 -2.56 -8.01
CA GLY A 135 11.69 -2.25 -9.27
C GLY A 135 13.22 -2.15 -9.18
N ARG A 136 13.78 -1.68 -8.07
CA ARG A 136 15.22 -1.67 -7.84
C ARG A 136 15.68 -2.85 -6.98
N ASP A 137 15.10 -2.97 -5.80
CA ASP A 137 15.56 -3.93 -4.79
C ASP A 137 14.74 -5.23 -4.83
N ARG A 138 13.47 -5.14 -5.23
CA ARG A 138 12.60 -6.29 -5.43
C ARG A 138 11.89 -6.21 -6.78
N ARG A 139 12.03 -7.29 -7.55
CA ARG A 139 11.32 -7.53 -8.82
C ARG A 139 10.81 -8.94 -8.83
N TYR A 140 9.53 -9.08 -9.19
CA TYR A 140 8.92 -10.38 -9.38
C TYR A 140 8.81 -10.68 -10.89
N PRO A 141 8.83 -11.96 -11.30
CA PRO A 141 8.49 -12.31 -12.67
C PRO A 141 7.07 -11.86 -13.01
N VAL A 142 6.89 -11.23 -14.18
CA VAL A 142 5.56 -10.80 -14.65
C VAL A 142 4.67 -12.01 -14.90
N THR A 143 5.23 -13.06 -15.50
CA THR A 143 4.55 -14.35 -15.73
C THR A 143 5.17 -15.40 -14.84
N ASN A 144 4.43 -15.83 -13.81
CA ASN A 144 4.92 -16.78 -12.83
C ASN A 144 3.78 -17.65 -12.30
N GLY A 145 3.95 -18.97 -12.37
CA GLY A 145 3.01 -19.95 -11.83
C GLY A 145 3.39 -20.46 -10.44
N TRP A 146 4.54 -20.03 -9.90
CA TRP A 146 4.98 -20.45 -8.58
C TRP A 146 4.07 -19.85 -7.48
N LYS A 147 3.81 -20.68 -6.45
CA LYS A 147 3.02 -20.25 -5.28
C LYS A 147 3.85 -20.54 -4.03
N PRO A 148 4.04 -19.55 -3.13
CA PRO A 148 4.70 -19.80 -1.86
C PRO A 148 3.85 -20.74 -0.99
N GLY A 149 4.50 -21.69 -0.34
CA GLY A 149 3.83 -22.58 0.62
C GLY A 149 2.97 -23.69 0.01
N VAL A 150 3.19 -24.06 -1.25
CA VAL A 150 2.57 -25.24 -1.90
C VAL A 150 3.63 -26.24 -2.26
#